data_5713e909b76c05c08c252e9562423b96
#
_entry.id   5713e909b76c05c08c252e9562423b96
#
_cell.length_a   1.000
_cell.length_b   1.000
_cell.length_c   1.000
_cell.angle_alpha   90.00
_cell.angle_beta   90.00
_cell.angle_gamma   90.00
#
_symmetry.space_group_name_H-M   'P 1'
#
loop_
_entity.id
_entity.type
_entity.pdbx_description
1 polymer ?
#
loop_
_entity_poly.entity_id
_entity_poly.type
_entity_poly.pdbx_seq_one_letter_code
_entity_poly.pdbx_strand_id
1 'polypeptide(L)'
;MIDDLPEIPRHVQVHDLAALPSSWRRSLGAAGAAIGADREHLICVVGDPDPEATCALARERTHVTMLVPAEALAVVEALRGTGRRVLKALLHTLPDPSGLPADEGGALLPDDADLGHLPVDLTAEITLARRRTPVYAAWVDGEPVSFAYAAGRSQRYFDCAVDTAPGARQLGLATIVAATMIRAERAAGREAVWGAIEDNQASRRLAARLGFELVDALWVVEPLIH
;
A
#
# COMPACT_ATOMS: atom_id res chain seq x y z
N MET A 1 3.52 23.07 0.32
CA MET A 1 2.45 22.17 0.87
C MET A 1 2.87 20.70 0.82
N ILE A 2 3.08 20.06 -0.34
CA ILE A 2 3.46 18.62 -0.36
C ILE A 2 4.85 18.37 0.24
N ASP A 3 5.81 19.26 -0.02
CA ASP A 3 7.18 19.15 0.51
C ASP A 3 7.29 19.36 2.02
N ASP A 4 6.28 19.97 2.64
CA ASP A 4 6.23 20.26 4.07
C ASP A 4 5.30 19.30 4.83
N LEU A 5 4.81 18.24 4.17
CA LEU A 5 3.95 17.28 4.83
C LEU A 5 4.73 16.49 5.88
N PRO A 6 4.12 16.27 7.05
CA PRO A 6 4.78 15.50 8.12
C PRO A 6 4.94 14.04 7.74
N GLU A 7 6.00 13.42 8.23
CA GLU A 7 6.24 11.98 8.18
C GLU A 7 5.27 11.25 9.13
N ILE A 8 4.08 10.95 8.65
CA ILE A 8 3.04 10.21 9.36
C ILE A 8 2.53 9.02 8.51
N PRO A 9 1.90 8.01 9.09
CA PRO A 9 1.49 6.79 8.39
C PRO A 9 0.70 7.03 7.11
N ARG A 10 -0.27 7.95 7.10
CA ARG A 10 -1.10 8.23 5.90
C ARG A 10 -0.33 8.87 4.74
N HIS A 11 0.84 9.44 5.00
CA HIS A 11 1.64 10.15 3.99
C HIS A 11 2.76 9.28 3.37
N VAL A 12 2.90 8.01 3.75
CA VAL A 12 3.96 7.14 3.21
C VAL A 12 3.93 7.07 1.67
N GLN A 13 2.76 6.89 1.07
CA GLN A 13 2.59 6.86 -0.38
C GLN A 13 2.82 8.24 -1.03
N VAL A 14 2.49 9.34 -0.32
CA VAL A 14 2.78 10.70 -0.77
C VAL A 14 4.29 10.92 -0.91
N HIS A 15 5.05 10.55 0.11
CA HIS A 15 6.50 10.68 0.11
C HIS A 15 7.16 9.75 -0.90
N ASP A 16 6.67 8.51 -1.07
CA ASP A 16 7.14 7.58 -2.09
C ASP A 16 6.98 8.16 -3.50
N LEU A 17 5.77 8.65 -3.83
CA LEU A 17 5.51 9.30 -5.12
C LEU A 17 6.34 10.56 -5.33
N ALA A 18 6.54 11.38 -4.28
CA ALA A 18 7.32 12.61 -4.35
C ALA A 18 8.80 12.35 -4.66
N ALA A 19 9.32 11.20 -4.29
CA ALA A 19 10.71 10.80 -4.54
C ALA A 19 10.95 10.33 -5.99
N LEU A 20 9.90 10.06 -6.76
CA LEU A 20 10.02 9.58 -8.14
C LEU A 20 10.40 10.72 -9.10
N PRO A 21 11.33 10.50 -10.05
CA PRO A 21 11.72 11.51 -11.03
C PRO A 21 10.56 12.01 -11.91
N SER A 22 9.55 11.16 -12.13
CA SER A 22 8.36 11.46 -12.94
C SER A 22 7.19 12.03 -12.11
N SER A 23 7.42 12.42 -10.86
CA SER A 23 6.39 12.94 -9.99
C SER A 23 5.82 14.27 -10.52
N TRP A 24 4.51 14.42 -10.39
CA TRP A 24 3.80 15.66 -10.70
C TRP A 24 2.90 16.06 -9.54
N ARG A 25 2.58 17.34 -9.46
CA ARG A 25 1.71 17.93 -8.45
C ARG A 25 0.64 18.78 -9.09
N ARG A 26 -0.55 18.78 -8.52
CA ARG A 26 -1.69 19.60 -8.97
C ARG A 26 -2.39 20.22 -7.77
N SER A 27 -2.68 21.51 -7.82
CA SER A 27 -3.55 22.16 -6.84
C SER A 27 -4.99 21.67 -7.01
N LEU A 28 -5.66 21.41 -5.90
CA LEU A 28 -7.07 21.07 -5.79
C LEU A 28 -7.78 22.09 -4.90
N GLY A 29 -7.82 23.35 -5.35
CA GLY A 29 -8.34 24.47 -4.59
C GLY A 29 -7.26 25.22 -3.80
N ALA A 30 -7.68 26.01 -2.81
CA ALA A 30 -6.79 26.87 -2.03
C ALA A 30 -5.89 26.11 -1.03
N ALA A 31 -6.41 25.00 -0.46
CA ALA A 31 -5.76 24.28 0.62
C ALA A 31 -5.59 22.76 0.34
N GLY A 32 -5.94 22.30 -0.85
CA GLY A 32 -5.80 20.91 -1.28
C GLY A 32 -4.82 20.75 -2.43
N ALA A 33 -4.21 19.57 -2.53
CA ALA A 33 -3.34 19.19 -3.62
C ALA A 33 -3.43 17.68 -3.92
N ALA A 34 -3.02 17.31 -5.14
CA ALA A 34 -2.78 15.94 -5.55
C ALA A 34 -1.33 15.75 -5.96
N ILE A 35 -0.82 14.54 -5.71
CA ILE A 35 0.47 14.07 -6.22
C ILE A 35 0.29 12.71 -6.87
N GLY A 36 0.97 12.52 -7.99
CA GLY A 36 1.09 11.25 -8.69
C GLY A 36 2.43 11.18 -9.39
N ALA A 37 2.67 10.10 -10.11
CA ALA A 37 3.82 9.98 -10.99
C ALA A 37 3.42 9.30 -12.30
N ASP A 38 4.12 9.61 -13.39
CA ASP A 38 3.85 9.00 -14.69
C ASP A 38 4.10 7.48 -14.61
N ARG A 39 3.17 6.72 -15.19
CA ARG A 39 3.14 5.25 -15.18
C ARG A 39 2.81 4.61 -13.83
N GLU A 40 2.60 5.38 -12.79
CA GLU A 40 2.06 4.89 -11.53
C GLU A 40 0.52 4.87 -11.58
N HIS A 41 -0.06 3.84 -10.99
CA HIS A 41 -1.52 3.68 -10.93
C HIS A 41 -2.11 4.26 -9.64
N LEU A 42 -1.42 5.22 -9.03
CA LEU A 42 -1.77 5.82 -7.75
C LEU A 42 -1.68 7.35 -7.80
N ILE A 43 -2.67 8.00 -7.21
CA ILE A 43 -2.68 9.43 -6.90
C ILE A 43 -3.00 9.58 -5.41
N CYS A 44 -2.21 10.38 -4.70
CA CYS A 44 -2.53 10.78 -3.33
C CYS A 44 -3.09 12.20 -3.31
N VAL A 45 -4.20 12.38 -2.63
CA VAL A 45 -4.84 13.67 -2.36
C VAL A 45 -4.52 14.07 -0.93
N VAL A 46 -4.18 15.33 -0.70
CA VAL A 46 -3.75 15.86 0.61
C VAL A 46 -4.36 17.23 0.90
N GLY A 47 -4.39 17.60 2.19
CA GLY A 47 -4.93 18.87 2.65
C GLY A 47 -6.46 18.88 2.63
N ASP A 48 -7.04 20.06 2.36
CA ASP A 48 -8.50 20.27 2.22
C ASP A 48 -8.84 20.49 0.73
N PRO A 49 -9.04 19.40 -0.04
CA PRO A 49 -9.22 19.46 -1.48
C PRO A 49 -10.61 19.94 -1.88
N ASP A 50 -10.67 20.75 -2.93
CA ASP A 50 -11.93 21.15 -3.56
C ASP A 50 -12.60 19.95 -4.25
N PRO A 51 -13.89 19.67 -3.97
CA PRO A 51 -14.60 18.52 -4.55
C PRO A 51 -14.70 18.54 -6.08
N GLU A 52 -14.94 19.71 -6.69
CA GLU A 52 -15.10 19.84 -8.14
C GLU A 52 -13.77 19.61 -8.85
N ALA A 53 -12.68 20.23 -8.35
CA ALA A 53 -11.35 20.02 -8.88
C ALA A 53 -10.87 18.57 -8.74
N THR A 54 -11.21 17.91 -7.62
CA THR A 54 -10.88 16.49 -7.39
C THR A 54 -11.66 15.58 -8.34
N CYS A 55 -12.95 15.84 -8.56
CA CYS A 55 -13.75 15.10 -9.53
C CYS A 55 -13.27 15.32 -10.98
N ALA A 56 -12.83 16.53 -11.33
CA ALA A 56 -12.23 16.79 -12.64
C ALA A 56 -10.97 15.95 -12.85
N LEU A 57 -10.07 15.89 -11.85
CA LEU A 57 -8.88 15.04 -11.87
C LEU A 57 -9.26 13.54 -12.01
N ALA A 58 -10.28 13.08 -11.27
CA ALA A 58 -10.74 11.71 -11.33
C ALA A 58 -11.29 11.32 -12.71
N ARG A 59 -11.99 12.23 -13.39
CA ARG A 59 -12.48 12.01 -14.77
C ARG A 59 -11.35 11.98 -15.80
N GLU A 60 -10.31 12.79 -15.59
CA GLU A 60 -9.11 12.81 -16.44
C GLU A 60 -8.26 11.53 -16.27
N ARG A 61 -8.21 10.99 -15.06
CA ARG A 61 -7.36 9.86 -14.66
C ARG A 61 -8.18 8.61 -14.31
N THR A 62 -8.96 8.11 -15.26
CA THR A 62 -9.94 7.02 -15.02
C THR A 62 -9.34 5.71 -14.54
N HIS A 63 -8.09 5.41 -14.92
CA HIS A 63 -7.39 4.14 -14.69
C HIS A 63 -6.53 4.12 -13.41
N VAL A 64 -6.56 5.18 -12.60
CA VAL A 64 -5.74 5.26 -11.38
C VAL A 64 -6.59 5.14 -10.11
N THR A 65 -6.02 4.54 -9.09
CA THR A 65 -6.52 4.57 -7.72
C THR A 65 -6.19 5.92 -7.09
N MET A 66 -7.11 6.48 -6.30
CA MET A 66 -6.85 7.70 -5.54
C MET A 66 -6.94 7.40 -4.04
N LEU A 67 -5.98 7.89 -3.28
CA LEU A 67 -6.03 7.92 -1.81
C LEU A 67 -6.48 9.32 -1.39
N VAL A 68 -7.55 9.38 -0.60
CA VAL A 68 -8.19 10.63 -0.17
C VAL A 68 -8.25 10.68 1.35
N PRO A 69 -7.94 11.82 2.01
CA PRO A 69 -8.00 11.94 3.46
C PRO A 69 -9.37 11.54 4.03
N ALA A 70 -9.38 10.89 5.20
CA ALA A 70 -10.60 10.40 5.84
C ALA A 70 -11.61 11.53 6.15
N GLU A 71 -11.11 12.71 6.45
CA GLU A 71 -11.87 13.91 6.77
C GLU A 71 -12.50 14.61 5.55
N ALA A 72 -12.05 14.34 4.33
CA ALA A 72 -12.52 14.98 3.10
C ALA A 72 -13.88 14.41 2.62
N LEU A 73 -14.89 14.41 3.46
CA LEU A 73 -16.18 13.75 3.21
C LEU A 73 -16.92 14.34 2.01
N ALA A 74 -16.87 15.65 1.80
CA ALA A 74 -17.52 16.29 0.64
C ALA A 74 -16.90 15.81 -0.68
N VAL A 75 -15.58 15.61 -0.71
CA VAL A 75 -14.86 15.06 -1.86
C VAL A 75 -15.26 13.61 -2.11
N VAL A 76 -15.35 12.82 -1.05
CA VAL A 76 -15.76 11.40 -1.12
C VAL A 76 -17.16 11.25 -1.71
N GLU A 77 -18.13 12.05 -1.26
CA GLU A 77 -19.48 12.05 -1.80
C GLU A 77 -19.51 12.46 -3.28
N ALA A 78 -18.76 13.49 -3.64
CA ALA A 78 -18.63 13.92 -5.05
C ALA A 78 -18.01 12.83 -5.94
N LEU A 79 -16.97 12.14 -5.45
CA LEU A 79 -16.31 11.04 -6.17
C LEU A 79 -17.22 9.82 -6.36
N ARG A 80 -18.08 9.48 -5.40
CA ARG A 80 -19.13 8.46 -5.58
C ARG A 80 -20.04 8.77 -6.75
N GLY A 81 -20.38 10.05 -6.92
CA GLY A 81 -21.16 10.54 -8.06
C GLY A 81 -20.48 10.37 -9.43
N THR A 82 -19.20 10.06 -9.49
CA THR A 82 -18.46 9.77 -10.73
C THR A 82 -18.56 8.32 -11.20
N GLY A 83 -19.25 7.45 -10.47
CA GLY A 83 -19.38 6.02 -10.75
C GLY A 83 -18.20 5.18 -10.23
N ARG A 84 -17.23 5.79 -9.55
CA ARG A 84 -16.11 5.07 -8.93
C ARG A 84 -16.53 4.38 -7.65
N ARG A 85 -15.94 3.23 -7.38
CA ARG A 85 -16.08 2.56 -6.10
C ARG A 85 -15.20 3.26 -5.09
N VAL A 86 -15.79 3.60 -3.93
CA VAL A 86 -15.10 4.29 -2.84
C VAL A 86 -15.14 3.40 -1.60
N LEU A 87 -13.97 3.02 -1.12
CA LEU A 87 -13.77 2.12 -0.01
C LEU A 87 -13.03 2.84 1.12
N LYS A 88 -13.32 2.46 2.36
CA LYS A 88 -12.56 2.93 3.50
C LYS A 88 -11.40 1.97 3.78
N ALA A 89 -10.20 2.51 3.90
CA ALA A 89 -9.03 1.79 4.36
C ALA A 89 -8.65 2.24 5.78
N LEU A 90 -8.30 1.28 6.61
CA LEU A 90 -7.84 1.46 7.97
C LEU A 90 -6.32 1.34 7.98
N LEU A 91 -5.65 2.31 8.60
CA LEU A 91 -4.19 2.36 8.70
C LEU A 91 -3.77 1.97 10.12
N HIS A 92 -2.82 1.07 10.17
CA HIS A 92 -2.30 0.54 11.43
C HIS A 92 -0.77 0.72 11.46
N THR A 93 -0.20 0.83 12.66
CA THR A 93 1.25 0.82 12.90
C THR A 93 1.60 -0.30 13.86
N LEU A 94 2.87 -0.68 13.89
CA LEU A 94 3.39 -1.72 14.78
C LEU A 94 4.21 -1.06 15.91
N PRO A 95 3.59 -0.75 17.07
CA PRO A 95 4.27 -0.05 18.17
C PRO A 95 5.33 -0.92 18.85
N ASP A 96 5.06 -2.22 18.99
CA ASP A 96 6.00 -3.18 19.58
C ASP A 96 6.28 -4.36 18.63
N PRO A 97 7.46 -4.42 18.01
CA PRO A 97 7.85 -5.52 17.13
C PRO A 97 8.36 -6.76 17.88
N SER A 98 8.46 -6.74 19.21
CA SER A 98 9.00 -7.87 19.98
C SER A 98 8.14 -9.13 19.88
N GLY A 99 6.85 -8.97 19.61
CA GLY A 99 5.88 -10.04 19.39
C GLY A 99 5.90 -10.67 18.00
N LEU A 100 6.74 -10.19 17.07
CA LEU A 100 6.85 -10.79 15.75
C LEU A 100 7.36 -12.24 15.86
N PRO A 101 6.78 -13.19 15.08
CA PRO A 101 7.23 -14.58 15.10
C PRO A 101 8.72 -14.69 14.74
N ALA A 102 9.38 -15.75 15.21
CA ALA A 102 10.78 -16.00 14.90
C ALA A 102 11.05 -15.98 13.39
N ASP A 103 12.29 -15.63 12.99
CA ASP A 103 12.66 -15.52 11.57
C ASP A 103 12.99 -16.90 10.99
N GLU A 104 11.96 -17.73 10.88
CA GLU A 104 12.06 -19.10 10.36
C GLU A 104 11.14 -19.24 9.14
N GLY A 105 11.74 -19.50 7.97
CA GLY A 105 11.03 -19.86 6.75
C GLY A 105 10.67 -18.72 5.79
N GLY A 106 11.07 -17.46 6.08
CA GLY A 106 11.02 -16.36 5.13
C GLY A 106 12.43 -15.96 4.68
N ALA A 107 12.61 -15.64 3.41
CA ALA A 107 13.87 -15.13 2.88
C ALA A 107 13.66 -14.17 1.71
N LEU A 108 14.72 -13.46 1.33
CA LEU A 108 14.71 -12.63 0.11
C LEU A 108 14.44 -13.51 -1.11
N LEU A 109 13.49 -13.11 -1.95
CA LEU A 109 13.17 -13.80 -3.19
C LEU A 109 14.33 -13.59 -4.19
N PRO A 110 14.97 -14.66 -4.69
CA PRO A 110 16.02 -14.56 -5.70
C PRO A 110 15.53 -13.88 -6.98
N ASP A 111 16.41 -13.13 -7.66
CA ASP A 111 16.06 -12.41 -8.89
C ASP A 111 15.65 -13.36 -10.04
N ASP A 112 16.19 -14.57 -10.06
CA ASP A 112 15.92 -15.62 -11.04
C ASP A 112 14.83 -16.61 -10.59
N ALA A 113 14.15 -16.37 -9.47
CA ALA A 113 13.09 -17.26 -8.99
C ALA A 113 11.99 -17.41 -10.05
N ASP A 114 11.63 -18.67 -10.36
CA ASP A 114 10.51 -18.98 -11.24
C ASP A 114 9.18 -18.70 -10.52
N LEU A 115 8.34 -17.91 -11.18
CA LEU A 115 6.99 -17.55 -10.72
C LEU A 115 5.88 -18.12 -11.63
N GLY A 116 6.23 -18.97 -12.60
CA GLY A 116 5.30 -19.50 -13.60
C GLY A 116 4.19 -20.40 -13.04
N HIS A 117 4.36 -20.91 -11.83
CA HIS A 117 3.34 -21.69 -11.10
C HIS A 117 2.25 -20.83 -10.43
N LEU A 118 2.45 -19.51 -10.32
CA LEU A 118 1.51 -18.59 -9.69
C LEU A 118 0.40 -18.14 -10.64
N PRO A 119 -0.76 -17.68 -10.11
CA PRO A 119 -1.76 -16.97 -10.92
C PRO A 119 -1.16 -15.77 -11.65
N VAL A 120 -1.66 -15.51 -12.86
CA VAL A 120 -1.11 -14.46 -13.76
C VAL A 120 -1.07 -13.09 -13.08
N ASP A 121 -2.14 -12.71 -12.37
CA ASP A 121 -2.21 -11.42 -11.68
C ASP A 121 -1.15 -11.31 -10.58
N LEU A 122 -0.99 -12.37 -9.77
CA LEU A 122 0.02 -12.41 -8.71
C LEU A 122 1.44 -12.40 -9.29
N THR A 123 1.68 -13.15 -10.36
CA THR A 123 2.98 -13.13 -11.07
C THR A 123 3.31 -11.73 -11.57
N ALA A 124 2.35 -11.04 -12.18
CA ALA A 124 2.53 -9.67 -12.68
C ALA A 124 2.85 -8.69 -11.53
N GLU A 125 2.12 -8.79 -10.42
CA GLU A 125 2.31 -7.95 -9.24
C GLU A 125 3.69 -8.15 -8.59
N ILE A 126 4.09 -9.39 -8.35
CA ILE A 126 5.42 -9.69 -7.77
C ILE A 126 6.54 -9.29 -8.72
N THR A 127 6.36 -9.50 -10.03
CA THR A 127 7.34 -9.07 -11.05
C THR A 127 7.50 -7.54 -11.05
N LEU A 128 6.41 -6.78 -10.87
CA LEU A 128 6.47 -5.33 -10.77
C LEU A 128 7.14 -4.88 -9.46
N ALA A 129 6.77 -5.49 -8.33
CA ALA A 129 7.34 -5.20 -7.01
C ALA A 129 8.87 -5.39 -7.00
N ARG A 130 9.39 -6.49 -7.58
CA ARG A 130 10.85 -6.80 -7.66
C ARG A 130 11.67 -5.70 -8.35
N ARG A 131 11.07 -4.91 -9.24
CA ARG A 131 11.76 -3.81 -9.94
C ARG A 131 11.99 -2.60 -9.04
N ARG A 132 11.25 -2.49 -7.95
CA ARG A 132 11.23 -1.29 -7.08
C ARG A 132 11.75 -1.55 -5.68
N THR A 133 11.63 -2.80 -5.21
CA THR A 133 11.82 -3.11 -3.79
C THR A 133 12.27 -4.56 -3.62
N PRO A 134 13.05 -4.89 -2.57
CA PRO A 134 13.24 -6.26 -2.14
C PRO A 134 11.89 -6.94 -1.87
N VAL A 135 11.69 -8.13 -2.42
CA VAL A 135 10.54 -8.98 -2.17
C VAL A 135 10.99 -10.14 -1.29
N TYR A 136 10.31 -10.38 -0.21
CA TYR A 136 10.53 -11.53 0.66
C TYR A 136 9.51 -12.60 0.34
N ALA A 137 9.91 -13.88 0.42
CA ALA A 137 9.03 -15.00 0.11
C ALA A 137 9.10 -16.08 1.20
N ALA A 138 8.04 -16.88 1.24
CA ALA A 138 8.01 -18.17 1.94
C ALA A 138 7.61 -19.26 0.92
N TRP A 139 8.18 -20.46 1.09
CA TRP A 139 8.14 -21.55 0.14
C TRP A 139 7.34 -22.74 0.66
N VAL A 140 6.71 -23.46 -0.29
CA VAL A 140 6.15 -24.80 -0.07
C VAL A 140 6.70 -25.68 -1.19
N ASP A 141 7.25 -26.83 -0.84
CA ASP A 141 7.82 -27.82 -1.78
C ASP A 141 8.84 -27.22 -2.78
N GLY A 142 9.58 -26.18 -2.34
CA GLY A 142 10.57 -25.50 -3.16
C GLY A 142 10.04 -24.37 -4.03
N GLU A 143 8.74 -24.13 -4.07
CA GLU A 143 8.09 -23.07 -4.82
C GLU A 143 7.74 -21.87 -3.91
N PRO A 144 8.06 -20.61 -4.27
CA PRO A 144 7.68 -19.42 -3.52
C PRO A 144 6.18 -19.15 -3.69
N VAL A 145 5.43 -19.11 -2.58
CA VAL A 145 3.95 -19.05 -2.63
C VAL A 145 3.34 -17.93 -1.76
N SER A 146 4.12 -17.31 -0.90
CA SER A 146 3.69 -16.14 -0.11
C SER A 146 4.77 -15.08 -0.15
N PHE A 147 4.38 -13.82 -0.32
CA PHE A 147 5.27 -12.72 -0.62
C PHE A 147 4.97 -11.52 0.27
N ALA A 148 6.01 -10.78 0.67
CA ALA A 148 5.88 -9.49 1.32
C ALA A 148 6.89 -8.50 0.74
N TYR A 149 6.46 -7.26 0.54
CA TYR A 149 7.28 -6.18 0.02
C TYR A 149 6.77 -4.82 0.49
N ALA A 150 7.61 -3.79 0.42
CA ALA A 150 7.16 -2.44 0.69
C ALA A 150 6.52 -1.86 -0.56
N ALA A 151 5.20 -1.59 -0.50
CA ALA A 151 4.44 -0.97 -1.59
C ALA A 151 4.77 0.52 -1.77
N GLY A 152 5.30 1.16 -0.74
CA GLY A 152 5.80 2.53 -0.75
C GLY A 152 6.71 2.77 0.45
N ARG A 153 7.61 3.76 0.33
CA ARG A 153 8.55 4.14 1.39
C ARG A 153 8.64 5.64 1.56
N SER A 154 8.77 6.07 2.81
CA SER A 154 9.27 7.39 3.18
C SER A 154 10.61 7.25 3.92
N GLN A 155 11.12 8.33 4.47
CA GLN A 155 12.31 8.24 5.32
C GLN A 155 12.03 7.42 6.58
N ARG A 156 10.83 7.59 7.17
CA ARG A 156 10.46 6.97 8.45
C ARG A 156 9.60 5.72 8.30
N TYR A 157 8.73 5.65 7.31
CA TYR A 157 7.73 4.59 7.19
C TYR A 157 7.87 3.79 5.90
N PHE A 158 7.34 2.57 5.93
CA PHE A 158 7.06 1.78 4.73
C PHE A 158 5.68 1.17 4.80
N ASP A 159 5.01 1.06 3.67
CA ASP A 159 3.68 0.46 3.53
C ASP A 159 3.82 -1.03 3.21
N CYS A 160 3.20 -1.88 4.04
CA CYS A 160 3.31 -3.34 3.94
C CYS A 160 2.33 -3.90 2.91
N ALA A 161 2.83 -4.56 1.88
CA ALA A 161 2.05 -5.43 1.00
C ALA A 161 2.37 -6.90 1.27
N VAL A 162 1.32 -7.73 1.32
CA VAL A 162 1.46 -9.18 1.53
C VAL A 162 0.46 -9.94 0.67
N ASP A 163 0.98 -10.84 -0.16
CA ASP A 163 0.22 -11.68 -1.05
C ASP A 163 0.54 -13.16 -0.86
N THR A 164 -0.47 -14.01 -0.96
CA THR A 164 -0.31 -15.47 -0.84
C THR A 164 -1.12 -16.17 -1.91
N ALA A 165 -0.48 -17.05 -2.65
CA ALA A 165 -1.12 -17.89 -3.65
C ALA A 165 -2.34 -18.63 -3.06
N PRO A 166 -3.47 -18.71 -3.79
CA PRO A 166 -4.73 -19.26 -3.25
C PRO A 166 -4.57 -20.63 -2.58
N GLY A 167 -3.79 -21.52 -3.18
CA GLY A 167 -3.54 -22.89 -2.65
C GLY A 167 -2.67 -22.94 -1.40
N ALA A 168 -1.95 -21.86 -1.06
CA ALA A 168 -1.06 -21.79 0.09
C ALA A 168 -1.60 -20.90 1.24
N ARG A 169 -2.86 -20.47 1.14
CA ARG A 169 -3.51 -19.68 2.20
C ARG A 169 -3.76 -20.53 3.45
N GLN A 170 -3.87 -19.86 4.60
CA GLN A 170 -4.13 -20.46 5.92
C GLN A 170 -3.02 -21.38 6.47
N LEU A 171 -1.85 -21.43 5.83
CA LEU A 171 -0.65 -22.13 6.31
C LEU A 171 0.23 -21.29 7.24
N GLY A 172 -0.15 -20.05 7.54
CA GLY A 172 0.64 -19.14 8.38
C GLY A 172 1.76 -18.40 7.63
N LEU A 173 2.01 -18.70 6.36
CA LEU A 173 3.13 -18.17 5.56
C LEU A 173 3.13 -16.64 5.44
N ALA A 174 1.95 -16.02 5.30
CA ALA A 174 1.81 -14.57 5.27
C ALA A 174 2.34 -13.90 6.56
N THR A 175 2.18 -14.53 7.71
CA THR A 175 2.70 -14.03 8.99
C THR A 175 4.23 -14.10 9.01
N ILE A 176 4.80 -15.21 8.52
CA ILE A 176 6.26 -15.44 8.47
C ILE A 176 6.90 -14.41 7.53
N VAL A 177 6.43 -14.33 6.29
CA VAL A 177 7.06 -13.46 5.29
C VAL A 177 6.92 -11.97 5.62
N ALA A 178 5.77 -11.56 6.19
CA ALA A 178 5.58 -10.20 6.68
C ALA A 178 6.56 -9.86 7.82
N ALA A 179 6.72 -10.77 8.79
CA ALA A 179 7.67 -10.57 9.89
C ALA A 179 9.13 -10.46 9.39
N THR A 180 9.54 -11.27 8.42
CA THR A 180 10.87 -11.21 7.79
C THR A 180 11.10 -9.85 7.15
N MET A 181 10.15 -9.37 6.32
CA MET A 181 10.23 -8.04 5.70
C MET A 181 10.27 -6.93 6.76
N ILE A 182 9.38 -6.97 7.75
CA ILE A 182 9.30 -5.94 8.80
C ILE A 182 10.63 -5.82 9.54
N ARG A 183 11.30 -6.93 9.87
CA ARG A 183 12.63 -6.89 10.50
C ARG A 183 13.67 -6.23 9.60
N ALA A 184 13.69 -6.58 8.32
CA ALA A 184 14.64 -6.02 7.37
C ALA A 184 14.45 -4.49 7.20
N GLU A 185 13.22 -4.03 7.07
CA GLU A 185 12.90 -2.60 6.94
C GLU A 185 13.20 -1.84 8.25
N ARG A 186 12.95 -2.44 9.40
CA ARG A 186 13.32 -1.86 10.70
C ARG A 186 14.83 -1.77 10.90
N ALA A 187 15.59 -2.76 10.46
CA ALA A 187 17.05 -2.68 10.45
C ALA A 187 17.58 -1.53 9.57
N ALA A 188 16.80 -1.13 8.56
CA ALA A 188 17.05 0.05 7.74
C ALA A 188 16.45 1.35 8.33
N GLY A 189 15.93 1.33 9.56
CA GLY A 189 15.43 2.49 10.30
C GLY A 189 14.00 2.89 10.01
N ARG A 190 13.19 2.06 9.35
CA ARG A 190 11.81 2.36 9.00
C ARG A 190 10.79 1.63 9.88
N GLU A 191 9.65 2.26 10.09
CA GLU A 191 8.50 1.75 10.83
C GLU A 191 7.43 1.24 9.87
N ALA A 192 6.77 0.12 10.24
CA ALA A 192 5.76 -0.50 9.41
C ALA A 192 4.41 0.22 9.49
N VAL A 193 3.80 0.47 8.32
CA VAL A 193 2.40 0.85 8.17
C VAL A 193 1.67 -0.29 7.47
N TRP A 194 0.45 -0.60 7.92
CA TRP A 194 -0.41 -1.60 7.33
C TRP A 194 -1.74 -0.99 6.93
N GLY A 195 -1.95 -0.82 5.63
CA GLY A 195 -3.24 -0.41 5.07
C GLY A 195 -4.13 -1.63 4.78
N ALA A 196 -5.39 -1.60 5.26
CA ALA A 196 -6.35 -2.64 4.93
C ALA A 196 -7.73 -2.03 4.65
N ILE A 197 -8.36 -2.41 3.53
CA ILE A 197 -9.77 -2.09 3.29
C ILE A 197 -10.60 -2.62 4.46
N GLU A 198 -11.53 -1.81 4.96
CA GLU A 198 -12.30 -2.08 6.17
C GLU A 198 -13.01 -3.44 6.13
N ASP A 199 -13.50 -3.86 4.95
CA ASP A 199 -14.15 -5.14 4.74
C ASP A 199 -13.17 -6.31 4.51
N ASN A 200 -11.86 -6.05 4.30
CA ASN A 200 -10.86 -7.10 4.15
C ASN A 200 -10.47 -7.68 5.51
N GLN A 201 -11.34 -8.55 6.04
CA GLN A 201 -11.13 -9.18 7.33
C GLN A 201 -9.88 -10.07 7.39
N ALA A 202 -9.44 -10.64 6.25
CA ALA A 202 -8.25 -11.49 6.22
C ALA A 202 -6.99 -10.65 6.48
N SER A 203 -6.83 -9.53 5.78
CA SER A 203 -5.74 -8.58 5.98
C SER A 203 -5.74 -8.00 7.39
N ARG A 204 -6.92 -7.56 7.89
CA ARG A 204 -7.05 -7.01 9.24
C ARG A 204 -6.69 -8.03 10.34
N ARG A 205 -7.09 -9.30 10.19
CA ARG A 205 -6.70 -10.37 11.13
C ARG A 205 -5.20 -10.65 11.09
N LEU A 206 -4.58 -10.58 9.92
CA LEU A 206 -3.13 -10.72 9.79
C LEU A 206 -2.41 -9.56 10.50
N ALA A 207 -2.81 -8.31 10.26
CA ALA A 207 -2.27 -7.15 10.95
C ALA A 207 -2.39 -7.28 12.49
N ALA A 208 -3.59 -7.62 12.99
CA ALA A 208 -3.81 -7.80 14.43
C ALA A 208 -2.95 -8.94 15.03
N ARG A 209 -2.77 -10.04 14.31
CA ARG A 209 -1.90 -11.16 14.74
C ARG A 209 -0.43 -10.76 14.84
N LEU A 210 0.02 -9.85 13.97
CA LEU A 210 1.39 -9.31 14.00
C LEU A 210 1.57 -8.20 15.06
N GLY A 211 0.49 -7.78 15.75
CA GLY A 211 0.54 -6.74 16.77
C GLY A 211 0.32 -5.31 16.25
N PHE A 212 -0.18 -5.15 15.04
CA PHE A 212 -0.52 -3.83 14.52
C PHE A 212 -1.75 -3.24 15.21
N GLU A 213 -1.70 -1.94 15.50
CA GLU A 213 -2.75 -1.16 16.13
C GLU A 213 -3.28 -0.09 15.17
N LEU A 214 -4.61 0.12 15.17
CA LEU A 214 -5.28 1.14 14.37
C LEU A 214 -4.88 2.54 14.82
N VAL A 215 -4.43 3.36 13.87
CA VAL A 215 -4.02 4.75 14.15
C VAL A 215 -4.73 5.77 13.28
N ASP A 216 -5.23 5.38 12.10
CA ASP A 216 -5.77 6.32 11.13
C ASP A 216 -6.67 5.63 10.11
N ALA A 217 -7.24 6.41 9.18
CA ALA A 217 -7.98 5.90 8.04
C ALA A 217 -7.80 6.82 6.82
N LEU A 218 -8.11 6.28 5.64
CA LEU A 218 -8.24 7.05 4.40
C LEU A 218 -9.31 6.41 3.50
N TRP A 219 -9.68 7.11 2.43
CA TRP A 219 -10.54 6.57 1.40
C TRP A 219 -9.71 6.12 0.21
N VAL A 220 -10.02 4.94 -0.29
CA VAL A 220 -9.49 4.38 -1.54
C VAL A 220 -10.58 4.52 -2.60
N VAL A 221 -10.29 5.26 -3.64
CA VAL A 221 -11.17 5.46 -4.78
C VAL A 221 -10.61 4.65 -5.94
N GLU A 222 -11.25 3.53 -6.23
CA GLU A 222 -10.78 2.60 -7.25
C GLU A 222 -10.94 3.17 -8.66
N PRO A 223 -10.13 2.72 -9.64
CA PRO A 223 -10.32 3.09 -11.03
C PRO A 223 -11.70 2.64 -11.55
N LEU A 224 -12.16 3.29 -12.64
CA LEU A 224 -13.31 2.77 -13.36
C LEU A 224 -12.93 1.46 -14.06
N ILE A 225 -13.67 0.40 -13.75
CA ILE A 225 -13.55 -0.88 -14.46
C ILE A 225 -14.43 -0.75 -15.72
N HIS A 226 -13.81 -0.82 -16.88
CA HIS A 226 -14.51 -0.85 -18.19
C HIS A 226 -14.64 -2.27 -18.70
#